data_d3904d5248efa6430b7778ada5937830
#
_entry.id   d3904d5248efa6430b7778ada5937830
#
_cell.length_a   1.000
_cell.length_b   1.000
_cell.length_c   1.000
_cell.angle_alpha   90.00
_cell.angle_beta   90.00
_cell.angle_gamma   90.00
#
_symmetry.space_group_name_H-M   'P 1'
#
loop_
_entity.id
_entity.type
_entity.pdbx_description
1 polymer ?
#
loop_
_entity_poly.entity_id
_entity_poly.type
_entity_poly.pdbx_seq_one_letter_code
_entity_poly.pdbx_strand_id
1 'polypeptide(L)'
;THLIADHADRIGVPARFCATKLIEGGDDLADRLALDRNERELLEHCIVQMESEAGLDRNAALADMRYTFIESVVASSVVKCHESREHARSMKIDRFLTGRYTALPAFLAVMLLIFYLTFHVIGQRLSDWLAVGIDALTAVVDHALTAYDINPVVHSLIIDGIFTGVGSVLVFLPIIVTLFFFLSILEDTGYMARVAFVMDKPLRKIGLSGRSIVPMLIGFGCSVPAIMATRTVSSDRDRKMTILLTPYMSCSAKISIYAFFTAAFFPTHRALVMISLYLLGILIGIVAALIMNWSTFRGKPVPFVMELPNYRLPSLKSVALLLWEKAKDFLQRAFTVIFLATIIIWFLQSFDIRLNVVADSADSLLALIGRWIAPVFAPLGFADWRCATSLISGFIAKESVVSTLEVLLGGAPLFTMFTNRSAASFLVFTLLYTPCIAAVATIRREFGSTLKTIGVVLMQCCVAWIAASAVYALMGIL
;
A
#
# COMPACT_ATOMS: atom_id res chain seq x y z
N THR A 1 34.60 -12.46 22.65
CA THR A 1 34.77 -11.90 23.99
C THR A 1 36.23 -11.76 24.40
N HIS A 2 37.08 -12.76 24.19
CA HIS A 2 38.51 -12.69 24.58
C HIS A 2 39.27 -11.53 23.91
N LEU A 3 39.06 -11.30 22.63
CA LEU A 3 39.68 -10.22 21.86
C LEU A 3 39.46 -8.81 22.45
N ILE A 4 38.32 -8.60 23.09
CA ILE A 4 37.88 -7.28 23.55
C ILE A 4 37.81 -7.17 25.09
N ALA A 5 38.26 -8.18 25.82
CA ALA A 5 38.12 -8.22 27.28
C ALA A 5 38.84 -7.02 27.94
N ASP A 6 40.11 -6.81 27.60
CA ASP A 6 40.93 -5.72 28.18
C ASP A 6 40.39 -4.32 27.81
N HIS A 7 39.81 -4.18 26.60
CA HIS A 7 39.19 -2.92 26.18
C HIS A 7 37.86 -2.66 26.91
N ALA A 8 37.07 -3.71 27.13
CA ALA A 8 35.79 -3.63 27.83
C ALA A 8 36.00 -3.27 29.32
N ASP A 9 37.02 -3.86 29.96
CA ASP A 9 37.37 -3.58 31.35
C ASP A 9 37.79 -2.13 31.53
N ARG A 10 38.54 -1.53 30.58
CA ARG A 10 38.93 -0.11 30.61
C ARG A 10 37.74 0.84 30.62
N ILE A 11 36.66 0.51 29.96
CA ILE A 11 35.44 1.36 29.92
C ILE A 11 34.39 0.96 30.95
N GLY A 12 34.65 -0.09 31.76
CA GLY A 12 33.76 -0.56 32.82
C GLY A 12 32.48 -1.22 32.30
N VAL A 13 32.50 -1.82 31.09
CA VAL A 13 31.35 -2.48 30.47
C VAL A 13 31.64 -3.97 30.30
N PRO A 14 30.68 -4.87 30.61
CA PRO A 14 30.89 -6.31 30.45
C PRO A 14 31.32 -6.71 29.04
N ALA A 15 32.41 -7.44 28.90
CA ALA A 15 33.00 -7.85 27.63
C ALA A 15 31.99 -8.59 26.73
N ARG A 16 31.08 -9.38 27.32
CA ARG A 16 30.03 -10.07 26.59
C ARG A 16 29.01 -9.12 25.97
N PHE A 17 28.66 -8.03 26.65
CA PHE A 17 27.79 -6.98 26.12
C PHE A 17 28.48 -6.26 24.94
N CYS A 18 29.74 -5.89 25.12
CA CYS A 18 30.54 -5.25 24.07
C CYS A 18 30.62 -6.15 22.82
N ALA A 19 30.90 -7.46 22.98
CA ALA A 19 30.97 -8.40 21.89
C ALA A 19 29.65 -8.49 21.11
N THR A 20 28.52 -8.62 21.82
CA THR A 20 27.22 -8.71 21.15
C THR A 20 26.87 -7.43 20.39
N LYS A 21 27.19 -6.26 20.96
CA LYS A 21 26.93 -4.97 20.31
C LYS A 21 27.80 -4.73 19.09
N LEU A 22 29.07 -5.16 19.12
CA LEU A 22 29.96 -5.11 17.96
C LEU A 22 29.48 -6.02 16.82
N ILE A 23 28.99 -7.21 17.14
CA ILE A 23 28.39 -8.12 16.15
C ILE A 23 27.11 -7.51 15.56
N GLU A 24 26.29 -6.82 16.33
CA GLU A 24 25.08 -6.11 15.86
C GLU A 24 25.41 -4.91 14.92
N GLY A 25 26.68 -4.48 14.83
CA GLY A 25 27.11 -3.38 13.97
C GLY A 25 27.20 -2.04 14.72
N GLY A 26 27.55 -2.06 15.98
CA GLY A 26 27.76 -0.85 16.80
C GLY A 26 29.10 -0.19 16.54
N ASP A 27 29.26 0.55 15.42
CA ASP A 27 30.49 1.27 15.07
C ASP A 27 30.90 2.29 16.14
N ASP A 28 29.96 2.99 16.74
CA ASP A 28 30.21 3.93 17.86
C ASP A 28 30.87 3.24 19.05
N LEU A 29 30.55 1.97 19.29
CA LEU A 29 31.16 1.22 20.39
C LEU A 29 32.58 0.75 20.03
N ALA A 30 32.84 0.43 18.75
CA ALA A 30 34.18 0.10 18.29
C ALA A 30 35.17 1.27 18.48
N ASP A 31 34.70 2.48 18.21
CA ASP A 31 35.47 3.72 18.45
C ASP A 31 35.70 3.95 19.95
N ARG A 32 34.70 3.75 20.80
CA ARG A 32 34.82 3.88 22.25
C ARG A 32 35.77 2.86 22.91
N LEU A 33 35.79 1.65 22.33
CA LEU A 33 36.71 0.58 22.74
C LEU A 33 38.15 0.83 22.24
N ALA A 34 38.35 1.81 21.36
CA ALA A 34 39.62 2.15 20.75
C ALA A 34 40.30 0.93 20.09
N LEU A 35 39.48 0.12 19.36
CA LEU A 35 39.99 -1.06 18.65
C LEU A 35 40.88 -0.62 17.50
N ASP A 36 42.06 -1.25 17.40
CA ASP A 36 43.00 -1.02 16.32
C ASP A 36 42.48 -1.63 14.98
N ARG A 37 43.21 -1.35 13.89
CA ARG A 37 42.81 -1.82 12.57
C ARG A 37 42.82 -3.37 12.46
N ASN A 38 43.81 -4.00 13.06
CA ASN A 38 43.95 -5.47 13.02
C ASN A 38 42.85 -6.16 13.83
N GLU A 39 42.51 -5.57 14.99
CA GLU A 39 41.41 -6.04 15.85
C GLU A 39 40.07 -5.93 15.15
N ARG A 40 39.82 -4.88 14.39
CA ARG A 40 38.59 -4.69 13.59
C ARG A 40 38.52 -5.69 12.43
N GLU A 41 39.65 -5.93 11.73
CA GLU A 41 39.73 -6.93 10.65
C GLU A 41 39.49 -8.36 11.21
N LEU A 42 40.07 -8.68 12.38
CA LEU A 42 39.86 -9.97 13.05
C LEU A 42 38.39 -10.13 13.52
N LEU A 43 37.79 -9.06 14.06
CA LEU A 43 36.38 -9.06 14.43
C LEU A 43 35.47 -9.34 13.23
N GLU A 44 35.69 -8.67 12.10
CA GLU A 44 34.89 -8.89 10.91
C GLU A 44 35.11 -10.31 10.33
N HIS A 45 36.32 -10.83 10.40
CA HIS A 45 36.61 -12.24 10.01
C HIS A 45 35.82 -13.22 10.89
N CYS A 46 35.77 -13.02 12.19
CA CYS A 46 34.96 -13.84 13.10
C CYS A 46 33.45 -13.76 12.80
N ILE A 47 32.97 -12.55 12.43
CA ILE A 47 31.56 -12.36 12.06
C ILE A 47 31.24 -13.11 10.75
N VAL A 48 32.10 -12.99 9.73
CA VAL A 48 31.92 -13.68 8.44
C VAL A 48 31.96 -15.21 8.63
N GLN A 49 32.87 -15.70 9.47
CA GLN A 49 32.92 -17.12 9.81
C GLN A 49 31.61 -17.59 10.47
N MET A 50 31.11 -16.83 11.47
CA MET A 50 29.83 -17.13 12.14
C MET A 50 28.65 -17.12 11.16
N GLU A 51 28.60 -16.15 10.24
CA GLU A 51 27.56 -16.07 9.20
C GLU A 51 27.62 -17.29 8.26
N SER A 52 28.84 -17.70 7.90
CA SER A 52 29.08 -18.89 7.04
C SER A 52 28.67 -20.20 7.71
N GLU A 53 29.07 -20.39 8.97
CA GLU A 53 28.74 -21.61 9.74
C GLU A 53 27.26 -21.73 10.04
N ALA A 54 26.60 -20.59 10.42
CA ALA A 54 25.17 -20.57 10.73
C ALA A 54 24.28 -20.58 9.46
N GLY A 55 24.81 -20.17 8.30
CA GLY A 55 24.03 -19.95 7.09
C GLY A 55 22.99 -18.82 7.23
N LEU A 56 23.22 -17.92 8.18
CA LEU A 56 22.35 -16.81 8.57
C LEU A 56 23.15 -15.50 8.56
N ASP A 57 22.48 -14.37 8.46
CA ASP A 57 23.14 -13.07 8.69
C ASP A 57 23.52 -12.89 10.18
N ARG A 58 24.46 -11.98 10.45
CA ARG A 58 25.01 -11.74 11.82
C ARG A 58 23.96 -11.54 12.90
N ASN A 59 22.86 -10.85 12.57
CA ASN A 59 21.80 -10.59 13.53
C ASN A 59 20.92 -11.81 13.77
N ALA A 60 20.62 -12.56 12.70
CA ALA A 60 19.86 -13.79 12.81
C ALA A 60 20.68 -14.89 13.52
N ALA A 61 21.97 -15.01 13.24
CA ALA A 61 22.86 -15.95 13.92
C ALA A 61 22.99 -15.62 15.42
N LEU A 62 23.11 -14.33 15.77
CA LEU A 62 23.14 -13.90 17.18
C LEU A 62 21.81 -14.18 17.89
N ALA A 63 20.68 -13.95 17.22
CA ALA A 63 19.38 -14.27 17.75
C ALA A 63 19.20 -15.78 17.97
N ASP A 64 19.60 -16.60 17.01
CA ASP A 64 19.56 -18.06 17.10
C ASP A 64 20.39 -18.57 18.28
N MET A 65 21.61 -18.07 18.44
CA MET A 65 22.45 -18.39 19.60
C MET A 65 21.80 -18.01 20.94
N ARG A 66 21.15 -16.84 21.01
CA ARG A 66 20.42 -16.40 22.22
C ARG A 66 19.25 -17.33 22.55
N TYR A 67 18.46 -17.71 21.53
CA TYR A 67 17.33 -18.63 21.72
C TYR A 67 17.79 -20.04 22.08
N THR A 68 18.82 -20.56 21.45
CA THR A 68 19.42 -21.85 21.81
C THR A 68 19.90 -21.87 23.27
N PHE A 69 20.54 -20.77 23.73
CA PHE A 69 20.92 -20.64 25.14
C PHE A 69 19.70 -20.59 26.06
N ILE A 70 18.68 -19.80 25.73
CA ILE A 70 17.43 -19.73 26.50
C ILE A 70 16.76 -21.10 26.57
N GLU A 71 16.67 -21.81 25.44
CA GLU A 71 16.09 -23.15 25.39
C GLU A 71 16.86 -24.15 26.27
N SER A 72 18.19 -24.07 26.27
CA SER A 72 19.01 -24.94 27.14
C SER A 72 18.78 -24.67 28.62
N VAL A 73 18.68 -23.38 29.02
CA VAL A 73 18.39 -22.98 30.39
C VAL A 73 16.97 -23.38 30.78
N VAL A 74 15.99 -23.13 29.92
CA VAL A 74 14.60 -23.51 30.16
C VAL A 74 14.45 -25.03 30.26
N ALA A 75 15.12 -25.80 29.39
CA ALA A 75 15.08 -27.25 29.45
C ALA A 75 15.65 -27.84 30.75
N SER A 76 16.63 -27.14 31.35
CA SER A 76 17.25 -27.59 32.61
C SER A 76 16.54 -27.07 33.87
N SER A 77 15.84 -25.93 33.77
CA SER A 77 15.31 -25.20 34.95
C SER A 77 13.78 -25.21 35.03
N VAL A 78 13.07 -25.48 33.92
CA VAL A 78 11.60 -25.42 33.88
C VAL A 78 11.04 -26.81 33.63
N VAL A 79 10.27 -27.29 34.59
CA VAL A 79 9.40 -28.46 34.40
C VAL A 79 8.18 -28.00 33.58
N LYS A 80 8.16 -28.36 32.28
CA LYS A 80 7.01 -28.02 31.40
C LYS A 80 5.78 -28.75 31.95
N CYS A 81 4.86 -28.00 32.53
CA CYS A 81 3.50 -28.48 32.73
C CYS A 81 2.90 -28.88 31.38
N HIS A 82 1.98 -29.84 31.38
CA HIS A 82 1.35 -30.39 30.17
C HIS A 82 1.09 -29.30 29.09
N GLU A 83 1.49 -29.56 27.87
CA GLU A 83 1.16 -28.70 26.75
C GLU A 83 -0.35 -28.45 26.70
N SER A 84 -0.76 -27.19 26.65
CA SER A 84 -2.17 -26.86 26.58
C SER A 84 -2.78 -27.48 25.32
N ARG A 85 -4.02 -27.99 25.43
CA ARG A 85 -4.74 -28.53 24.25
C ARG A 85 -4.81 -27.51 23.10
N GLU A 86 -4.81 -26.22 23.43
CA GLU A 86 -4.80 -25.12 22.48
C GLU A 86 -3.46 -25.04 21.72
N HIS A 87 -2.33 -25.20 22.42
CA HIS A 87 -1.01 -25.24 21.80
C HIS A 87 -0.88 -26.43 20.84
N ALA A 88 -1.30 -27.62 21.26
CA ALA A 88 -1.28 -28.82 20.43
C ALA A 88 -2.17 -28.68 19.16
N ARG A 89 -3.33 -28.00 19.27
CA ARG A 89 -4.16 -27.67 18.10
C ARG A 89 -3.46 -26.67 17.18
N SER A 90 -2.89 -25.61 17.74
CA SER A 90 -2.16 -24.58 16.98
C SER A 90 -1.01 -25.21 16.20
N MET A 91 -0.23 -26.08 16.81
CA MET A 91 0.88 -26.81 16.13
C MET A 91 0.40 -27.68 14.96
N LYS A 92 -0.78 -28.32 15.07
CA LYS A 92 -1.35 -29.11 13.97
C LYS A 92 -1.78 -28.23 12.81
N ILE A 93 -2.40 -27.08 13.09
CA ILE A 93 -2.80 -26.10 12.07
C ILE A 93 -1.56 -25.48 11.42
N ASP A 94 -0.55 -25.12 12.20
CA ASP A 94 0.68 -24.53 11.73
C ASP A 94 1.45 -25.45 10.80
N ARG A 95 1.45 -26.78 11.03
CA ARG A 95 2.07 -27.74 10.09
C ARG A 95 1.56 -27.60 8.67
N PHE A 96 0.28 -27.23 8.50
CA PHE A 96 -0.32 -27.00 7.18
C PHE A 96 -0.10 -25.55 6.71
N LEU A 97 -0.37 -24.57 7.57
CA LEU A 97 -0.37 -23.13 7.19
C LEU A 97 1.03 -22.53 7.08
N THR A 98 2.05 -23.13 7.71
CA THR A 98 3.45 -22.68 7.61
C THR A 98 4.35 -23.67 6.89
N GLY A 99 3.78 -24.75 6.34
CA GLY A 99 4.50 -25.77 5.60
C GLY A 99 5.19 -25.21 4.34
N ARG A 100 6.37 -25.73 4.01
CA ARG A 100 7.23 -25.24 2.91
C ARG A 100 6.50 -25.08 1.56
N TYR A 101 5.58 -26.00 1.24
CA TYR A 101 4.83 -26.03 -0.03
C TYR A 101 3.37 -25.60 0.11
N THR A 102 2.79 -25.70 1.30
CA THR A 102 1.37 -25.44 1.57
C THR A 102 1.10 -24.01 2.02
N ALA A 103 2.08 -23.34 2.61
CA ALA A 103 1.92 -22.01 3.18
C ALA A 103 1.50 -20.96 2.13
N LEU A 104 2.20 -20.88 0.99
CA LEU A 104 1.88 -19.89 -0.04
C LEU A 104 0.55 -20.15 -0.75
N PRO A 105 0.20 -21.39 -1.17
CA PRO A 105 -1.13 -21.68 -1.71
C PRO A 105 -2.27 -21.43 -0.70
N ALA A 106 -2.10 -21.84 0.55
CA ALA A 106 -3.09 -21.59 1.60
C ALA A 106 -3.30 -20.08 1.83
N PHE A 107 -2.21 -19.34 1.89
CA PHE A 107 -2.25 -17.88 2.00
C PHE A 107 -3.00 -17.23 0.82
N LEU A 108 -2.68 -17.62 -0.42
CA LEU A 108 -3.36 -17.09 -1.60
C LEU A 108 -4.85 -17.45 -1.61
N ALA A 109 -5.21 -18.67 -1.20
CA ALA A 109 -6.61 -19.10 -1.13
C ALA A 109 -7.40 -18.28 -0.08
N VAL A 110 -6.83 -18.05 1.11
CA VAL A 110 -7.46 -17.22 2.15
C VAL A 110 -7.63 -15.78 1.68
N MET A 111 -6.60 -15.18 1.06
CA MET A 111 -6.68 -13.81 0.56
C MET A 111 -7.67 -13.67 -0.60
N LEU A 112 -7.70 -14.63 -1.54
CA LEU A 112 -8.69 -14.67 -2.61
C LEU A 112 -10.12 -14.75 -2.07
N LEU A 113 -10.34 -15.62 -1.07
CA LEU A 113 -11.65 -15.74 -0.41
C LEU A 113 -12.08 -14.41 0.21
N ILE A 114 -11.20 -13.76 0.96
CA ILE A 114 -11.48 -12.47 1.61
C ILE A 114 -11.80 -11.39 0.57
N PHE A 115 -10.99 -11.28 -0.48
CA PHE A 115 -11.25 -10.30 -1.54
C PHE A 115 -12.55 -10.60 -2.30
N TYR A 116 -12.84 -11.87 -2.58
CA TYR A 116 -14.10 -12.26 -3.20
C TYR A 116 -15.31 -11.88 -2.34
N LEU A 117 -15.27 -12.19 -1.04
CA LEU A 117 -16.34 -11.84 -0.11
C LEU A 117 -16.50 -10.33 0.02
N THR A 118 -15.39 -9.60 0.09
CA THR A 118 -15.39 -8.14 0.25
C THR A 118 -15.90 -7.42 -0.98
N PHE A 119 -15.38 -7.76 -2.17
CA PHE A 119 -15.64 -6.99 -3.39
C PHE A 119 -16.80 -7.53 -4.25
N HIS A 120 -17.25 -8.78 -4.03
CA HIS A 120 -18.33 -9.37 -4.84
C HIS A 120 -19.59 -9.71 -4.04
N VAL A 121 -19.43 -10.13 -2.78
CA VAL A 121 -20.58 -10.68 -2.04
C VAL A 121 -21.14 -9.67 -1.04
N ILE A 122 -20.36 -9.28 -0.04
CA ILE A 122 -20.85 -8.51 1.09
C ILE A 122 -20.66 -7.01 0.85
N GLY A 123 -19.42 -6.59 0.60
CA GLY A 123 -19.07 -5.17 0.51
C GLY A 123 -19.78 -4.51 -0.67
N GLN A 124 -19.82 -5.16 -1.84
CA GLN A 124 -20.50 -4.62 -3.03
C GLN A 124 -22.00 -4.45 -2.79
N ARG A 125 -22.70 -5.46 -2.26
CA ARG A 125 -24.15 -5.34 -2.00
C ARG A 125 -24.49 -4.24 -1.01
N LEU A 126 -23.70 -4.10 0.05
CA LEU A 126 -23.88 -3.01 1.02
C LEU A 126 -23.60 -1.65 0.39
N SER A 127 -22.60 -1.59 -0.50
CA SER A 127 -22.27 -0.40 -1.28
C SER A 127 -23.40 -0.01 -2.22
N ASP A 128 -23.98 -0.97 -2.94
CA ASP A 128 -25.10 -0.73 -3.86
C ASP A 128 -26.34 -0.22 -3.11
N TRP A 129 -26.65 -0.78 -1.93
CA TRP A 129 -27.75 -0.27 -1.10
C TRP A 129 -27.50 1.16 -0.61
N LEU A 130 -26.27 1.46 -0.20
CA LEU A 130 -25.91 2.81 0.21
C LEU A 130 -25.97 3.78 -0.98
N ALA A 131 -25.54 3.38 -2.17
CA ALA A 131 -25.63 4.17 -3.38
C ALA A 131 -27.09 4.55 -3.69
N VAL A 132 -28.01 3.56 -3.70
CA VAL A 132 -29.45 3.83 -3.88
C VAL A 132 -29.97 4.83 -2.83
N GLY A 133 -29.53 4.73 -1.58
CA GLY A 133 -29.91 5.67 -0.53
C GLY A 133 -29.38 7.09 -0.78
N ILE A 134 -28.12 7.21 -1.21
CA ILE A 134 -27.51 8.51 -1.55
C ILE A 134 -28.18 9.11 -2.78
N ASP A 135 -28.43 8.32 -3.82
CA ASP A 135 -29.10 8.78 -5.04
C ASP A 135 -30.52 9.25 -4.76
N ALA A 136 -31.28 8.54 -3.92
CA ALA A 136 -32.61 8.96 -3.48
C ALA A 136 -32.56 10.28 -2.71
N LEU A 137 -31.58 10.43 -1.79
CA LEU A 137 -31.40 11.68 -1.06
C LEU A 137 -31.02 12.84 -2.00
N THR A 138 -30.13 12.58 -2.95
CA THR A 138 -29.71 13.56 -3.97
C THR A 138 -30.91 14.00 -4.81
N ALA A 139 -31.78 13.07 -5.25
CA ALA A 139 -32.97 13.39 -6.01
C ALA A 139 -33.97 14.22 -5.21
N VAL A 140 -34.14 13.95 -3.92
CA VAL A 140 -35.02 14.78 -3.05
C VAL A 140 -34.50 16.19 -2.93
N VAL A 141 -33.18 16.36 -2.72
CA VAL A 141 -32.52 17.65 -2.60
C VAL A 141 -32.56 18.39 -3.93
N ASP A 142 -32.30 17.76 -5.04
CA ASP A 142 -32.37 18.30 -6.41
C ASP A 142 -33.77 18.84 -6.71
N HIS A 143 -34.81 18.05 -6.43
CA HIS A 143 -36.19 18.48 -6.60
C HIS A 143 -36.54 19.67 -5.70
N ALA A 144 -36.07 19.70 -4.45
CA ALA A 144 -36.29 20.78 -3.55
C ALA A 144 -35.61 22.09 -4.03
N LEU A 145 -34.33 22.00 -4.45
CA LEU A 145 -33.56 23.13 -4.97
C LEU A 145 -34.20 23.72 -6.24
N THR A 146 -34.70 22.85 -7.13
CA THR A 146 -35.42 23.23 -8.34
C THR A 146 -36.76 23.88 -8.02
N ALA A 147 -37.52 23.38 -7.01
CA ALA A 147 -38.78 23.95 -6.58
C ALA A 147 -38.67 25.36 -5.96
N TYR A 148 -37.50 25.66 -5.33
CA TYR A 148 -37.19 26.96 -4.76
C TYR A 148 -36.54 27.94 -5.76
N ASP A 149 -36.36 27.55 -7.03
CA ASP A 149 -35.74 28.33 -8.12
C ASP A 149 -34.40 28.96 -7.71
N ILE A 150 -33.56 28.14 -7.08
CA ILE A 150 -32.23 28.53 -6.59
C ILE A 150 -31.27 28.78 -7.76
N ASN A 151 -30.36 29.74 -7.59
CA ASN A 151 -29.34 30.08 -8.59
C ASN A 151 -28.66 28.81 -9.15
N PRO A 152 -28.60 28.62 -10.49
CA PRO A 152 -28.05 27.42 -11.13
C PRO A 152 -26.65 27.07 -10.67
N VAL A 153 -25.82 28.06 -10.34
CA VAL A 153 -24.45 27.84 -9.84
C VAL A 153 -24.45 27.17 -8.44
N VAL A 154 -25.35 27.65 -7.57
CA VAL A 154 -25.51 27.10 -6.22
C VAL A 154 -26.10 25.69 -6.30
N HIS A 155 -27.06 25.49 -7.21
CA HIS A 155 -27.65 24.18 -7.48
C HIS A 155 -26.58 23.18 -7.91
N SER A 156 -25.75 23.51 -8.92
CA SER A 156 -24.64 22.68 -9.39
C SER A 156 -23.59 22.44 -8.29
N LEU A 157 -23.25 23.44 -7.49
CA LEU A 157 -22.34 23.25 -6.35
C LEU A 157 -22.87 22.21 -5.37
N ILE A 158 -24.15 22.25 -5.05
CA ILE A 158 -24.74 21.31 -4.09
C ILE A 158 -24.83 19.92 -4.69
N ILE A 159 -25.40 19.78 -5.88
CA ILE A 159 -25.64 18.47 -6.51
C ILE A 159 -24.33 17.87 -7.04
N ASP A 160 -23.62 18.56 -7.92
CA ASP A 160 -22.43 18.02 -8.61
C ASP A 160 -21.18 18.11 -7.74
N GLY A 161 -21.02 19.21 -6.99
CA GLY A 161 -19.85 19.40 -6.13
C GLY A 161 -19.91 18.61 -4.83
N ILE A 162 -21.04 18.67 -4.11
CA ILE A 162 -21.15 18.07 -2.76
C ILE A 162 -21.73 16.67 -2.84
N PHE A 163 -22.96 16.49 -3.35
CA PHE A 163 -23.63 15.20 -3.32
C PHE A 163 -22.93 14.16 -4.20
N THR A 164 -22.58 14.50 -5.42
CA THR A 164 -21.86 13.59 -6.32
C THR A 164 -20.44 13.32 -5.81
N GLY A 165 -19.72 14.37 -5.39
CA GLY A 165 -18.33 14.23 -4.93
C GLY A 165 -18.21 13.48 -3.60
N VAL A 166 -18.98 13.85 -2.58
CA VAL A 166 -18.94 13.17 -1.28
C VAL A 166 -19.65 11.81 -1.34
N GLY A 167 -20.76 11.73 -2.08
CA GLY A 167 -21.55 10.52 -2.26
C GLY A 167 -20.72 9.39 -2.85
N SER A 168 -19.93 9.66 -3.91
CA SER A 168 -19.06 8.67 -4.52
C SER A 168 -18.08 8.07 -3.52
N VAL A 169 -17.55 8.86 -2.59
CA VAL A 169 -16.62 8.39 -1.55
C VAL A 169 -17.34 7.58 -0.46
N LEU A 170 -18.54 8.02 -0.06
CA LEU A 170 -19.33 7.31 0.95
C LEU A 170 -19.76 5.92 0.48
N VAL A 171 -20.06 5.75 -0.81
CA VAL A 171 -20.40 4.45 -1.40
C VAL A 171 -19.29 3.40 -1.20
N PHE A 172 -18.03 3.81 -1.09
CA PHE A 172 -16.92 2.88 -0.81
C PHE A 172 -16.76 2.51 0.67
N LEU A 173 -17.42 3.23 1.58
CA LEU A 173 -17.29 2.96 3.02
C LEU A 173 -17.67 1.52 3.40
N PRO A 174 -18.77 0.93 2.93
CA PRO A 174 -19.12 -0.45 3.26
C PRO A 174 -18.08 -1.46 2.78
N ILE A 175 -17.50 -1.26 1.61
CA ILE A 175 -16.43 -2.12 1.09
C ILE A 175 -15.20 -2.07 2.01
N ILE A 176 -14.82 -0.86 2.42
CA ILE A 176 -13.68 -0.64 3.31
C ILE A 176 -13.93 -1.27 4.68
N VAL A 177 -15.11 -1.08 5.26
CA VAL A 177 -15.49 -1.66 6.56
C VAL A 177 -15.49 -3.19 6.48
N THR A 178 -16.03 -3.77 5.41
CA THR A 178 -16.04 -5.23 5.19
C THR A 178 -14.63 -5.78 5.04
N LEU A 179 -13.75 -5.08 4.32
CA LEU A 179 -12.34 -5.48 4.20
C LEU A 179 -11.66 -5.48 5.57
N PHE A 180 -11.84 -4.41 6.35
CA PHE A 180 -11.27 -4.33 7.69
C PHE A 180 -11.83 -5.38 8.64
N PHE A 181 -13.10 -5.75 8.50
CA PHE A 181 -13.70 -6.82 9.26
C PHE A 181 -12.94 -8.13 9.07
N PHE A 182 -12.71 -8.53 7.83
CA PHE A 182 -11.96 -9.76 7.55
C PHE A 182 -10.49 -9.67 7.97
N LEU A 183 -9.84 -8.53 7.72
CA LEU A 183 -8.45 -8.33 8.14
C LEU A 183 -8.31 -8.36 9.67
N SER A 184 -9.26 -7.78 10.39
CA SER A 184 -9.29 -7.83 11.87
C SER A 184 -9.45 -9.25 12.39
N ILE A 185 -10.29 -10.07 11.73
CA ILE A 185 -10.40 -11.50 12.06
C ILE A 185 -9.08 -12.22 11.83
N LEU A 186 -8.38 -11.96 10.71
CA LEU A 186 -7.08 -12.57 10.45
C LEU A 186 -6.01 -12.15 11.46
N GLU A 187 -6.05 -10.89 11.90
CA GLU A 187 -5.13 -10.36 12.90
C GLU A 187 -5.40 -10.97 14.28
N ASP A 188 -6.65 -10.94 14.73
CA ASP A 188 -7.06 -11.48 16.03
C ASP A 188 -6.84 -12.99 16.15
N THR A 189 -7.06 -13.75 15.07
CA THR A 189 -6.81 -15.20 15.04
C THR A 189 -5.32 -15.54 15.11
N GLY A 190 -4.42 -14.56 14.91
CA GLY A 190 -2.99 -14.76 14.83
C GLY A 190 -2.48 -15.28 13.48
N TYR A 191 -3.34 -15.35 12.46
CA TYR A 191 -2.94 -15.80 11.12
C TYR A 191 -1.94 -14.85 10.46
N MET A 192 -2.08 -13.54 10.67
CA MET A 192 -1.15 -12.54 10.10
C MET A 192 0.29 -12.72 10.59
N ALA A 193 0.49 -13.21 11.81
CA ALA A 193 1.82 -13.55 12.32
C ALA A 193 2.48 -14.68 11.51
N ARG A 194 1.70 -15.69 11.12
CA ARG A 194 2.17 -16.81 10.29
C ARG A 194 2.51 -16.36 8.87
N VAL A 195 1.68 -15.51 8.30
CA VAL A 195 1.95 -14.91 6.99
C VAL A 195 3.26 -14.11 7.03
N ALA A 196 3.46 -13.27 8.05
CA ALA A 196 4.69 -12.52 8.24
C ALA A 196 5.92 -13.45 8.39
N PHE A 197 5.78 -14.54 9.12
CA PHE A 197 6.84 -15.55 9.30
C PHE A 197 7.21 -16.23 7.97
N VAL A 198 6.23 -16.71 7.21
CA VAL A 198 6.46 -17.38 5.91
C VAL A 198 7.07 -16.41 4.90
N MET A 199 6.62 -15.17 4.88
CA MET A 199 7.07 -14.14 3.93
C MET A 199 8.37 -13.47 4.34
N ASP A 200 8.92 -13.71 5.53
CA ASP A 200 10.17 -13.08 5.98
C ASP A 200 11.34 -13.44 5.07
N LYS A 201 11.48 -14.71 4.72
CA LYS A 201 12.59 -15.19 3.87
C LYS A 201 12.61 -14.54 2.46
N PRO A 202 11.51 -14.45 1.68
CA PRO A 202 11.53 -13.77 0.40
C PRO A 202 11.66 -12.25 0.54
N LEU A 203 11.04 -11.61 1.56
CA LEU A 203 11.11 -10.17 1.76
C LEU A 203 12.51 -9.69 2.14
N ARG A 204 13.25 -10.44 2.92
CA ARG A 204 14.65 -10.14 3.23
C ARG A 204 15.54 -10.05 2.00
N LYS A 205 15.27 -10.83 0.95
CA LYS A 205 16.03 -10.75 -0.31
C LYS A 205 15.88 -9.40 -1.00
N ILE A 206 14.76 -8.73 -0.79
CA ILE A 206 14.50 -7.37 -1.33
C ILE A 206 14.74 -6.26 -0.29
N GLY A 207 15.30 -6.62 0.88
CA GLY A 207 15.68 -5.65 1.90
C GLY A 207 14.58 -5.25 2.87
N LEU A 208 13.51 -6.05 3.01
CA LEU A 208 12.39 -5.80 3.92
C LEU A 208 12.26 -6.90 4.98
N SER A 209 11.71 -6.57 6.14
CA SER A 209 11.33 -7.54 7.17
C SER A 209 9.99 -8.22 6.84
N GLY A 210 9.75 -9.41 7.38
CA GLY A 210 8.49 -10.14 7.18
C GLY A 210 7.23 -9.37 7.59
N ARG A 211 7.34 -8.47 8.58
CA ARG A 211 6.21 -7.63 9.00
C ARG A 211 5.72 -6.67 7.93
N SER A 212 6.56 -6.31 6.96
CA SER A 212 6.19 -5.43 5.84
C SER A 212 5.13 -6.03 4.91
N ILE A 213 4.95 -7.38 4.93
CA ILE A 213 3.93 -8.03 4.10
C ILE A 213 2.51 -7.59 4.47
N VAL A 214 2.23 -7.40 5.77
CA VAL A 214 0.88 -7.06 6.25
C VAL A 214 0.38 -5.73 5.67
N PRO A 215 1.11 -4.61 5.79
CA PRO A 215 0.76 -3.37 5.09
C PRO A 215 0.63 -3.54 3.57
N MET A 216 1.53 -4.29 2.93
CA MET A 216 1.48 -4.50 1.47
C MET A 216 0.22 -5.24 1.05
N LEU A 217 -0.22 -6.24 1.81
CA LEU A 217 -1.47 -6.97 1.55
C LEU A 217 -2.70 -6.08 1.70
N ILE A 218 -2.74 -5.27 2.76
CA ILE A 218 -3.80 -4.27 2.94
C ILE A 218 -3.83 -3.30 1.75
N GLY A 219 -2.66 -3.02 1.14
CA GLY A 219 -2.50 -2.16 -0.02
C GLY A 219 -3.27 -2.62 -1.26
N PHE A 220 -3.51 -3.92 -1.43
CA PHE A 220 -4.39 -4.44 -2.49
C PHE A 220 -5.86 -4.07 -2.29
N GLY A 221 -6.26 -3.80 -1.07
CA GLY A 221 -7.58 -3.24 -0.79
C GLY A 221 -7.59 -1.72 -0.87
N CYS A 222 -6.79 -1.06 -0.04
CA CYS A 222 -6.69 0.40 0.02
C CYS A 222 -5.33 0.85 0.54
N SER A 223 -4.71 1.82 -0.14
CA SER A 223 -3.39 2.35 0.23
C SER A 223 -3.40 3.15 1.54
N VAL A 224 -4.52 3.82 1.89
CA VAL A 224 -4.62 4.63 3.11
C VAL A 224 -4.41 3.80 4.38
N PRO A 225 -5.22 2.77 4.65
CA PRO A 225 -5.02 1.91 5.81
C PRO A 225 -3.72 1.12 5.74
N ALA A 226 -3.27 0.76 4.55
CA ALA A 226 -1.99 0.09 4.36
C ALA A 226 -0.82 0.93 4.87
N ILE A 227 -0.76 2.21 4.49
CA ILE A 227 0.27 3.15 4.99
C ILE A 227 0.17 3.31 6.51
N MET A 228 -1.04 3.38 7.07
CA MET A 228 -1.22 3.45 8.53
C MET A 228 -0.76 2.17 9.24
N ALA A 229 -1.00 1.00 8.65
CA ALA A 229 -0.57 -0.28 9.19
C ALA A 229 0.96 -0.42 9.26
N THR A 230 1.72 0.38 8.50
CA THR A 230 3.19 0.38 8.60
C THR A 230 3.72 0.78 9.97
N ARG A 231 2.90 1.36 10.85
CA ARG A 231 3.26 1.67 12.24
C ARG A 231 3.57 0.42 13.06
N THR A 232 3.10 -0.74 12.64
CA THR A 232 3.41 -2.04 13.28
C THR A 232 4.81 -2.55 12.92
N VAL A 233 5.47 -1.94 11.93
CA VAL A 233 6.83 -2.29 11.53
C VAL A 233 7.82 -1.61 12.49
N SER A 234 8.65 -2.39 13.15
CA SER A 234 9.53 -1.96 14.23
C SER A 234 10.71 -1.10 13.77
N SER A 235 11.20 -1.34 12.55
CA SER A 235 12.30 -0.58 11.95
C SER A 235 11.79 0.65 11.21
N ASP A 236 12.29 1.84 11.56
CA ASP A 236 11.95 3.10 10.86
C ASP A 236 12.35 3.06 9.37
N ARG A 237 13.48 2.40 9.06
CA ARG A 237 13.93 2.13 7.70
C ARG A 237 12.91 1.28 6.92
N ASP A 238 12.56 0.12 7.46
CA ASP A 238 11.63 -0.81 6.80
C ASP A 238 10.23 -0.21 6.70
N ARG A 239 9.82 0.55 7.72
CA ARG A 239 8.56 1.30 7.72
C ARG A 239 8.49 2.30 6.56
N LYS A 240 9.51 3.16 6.41
CA LYS A 240 9.58 4.15 5.33
C LYS A 240 9.60 3.47 3.97
N MET A 241 10.40 2.41 3.81
CA MET A 241 10.48 1.65 2.58
C MET A 241 9.13 0.99 2.23
N THR A 242 8.44 0.43 3.21
CA THR A 242 7.10 -0.17 3.03
C THR A 242 6.07 0.89 2.61
N ILE A 243 6.10 2.10 3.21
CA ILE A 243 5.23 3.23 2.81
C ILE A 243 5.43 3.57 1.33
N LEU A 244 6.68 3.61 0.86
CA LEU A 244 7.00 3.94 -0.53
C LEU A 244 6.56 2.85 -1.52
N LEU A 245 6.55 1.59 -1.09
CA LEU A 245 6.18 0.45 -1.93
C LEU A 245 4.67 0.19 -1.98
N THR A 246 3.94 0.53 -0.93
CA THR A 246 2.49 0.30 -0.83
C THR A 246 1.69 0.83 -2.03
N PRO A 247 1.96 2.02 -2.61
CA PRO A 247 1.19 2.54 -3.74
C PRO A 247 1.35 1.76 -5.05
N TYR A 248 2.38 0.92 -5.20
CA TYR A 248 2.52 0.03 -6.36
C TYR A 248 1.54 -1.15 -6.33
N MET A 249 0.96 -1.45 -5.17
CA MET A 249 -0.09 -2.45 -5.07
C MET A 249 -1.38 -1.90 -5.68
N SER A 250 -2.08 -2.76 -6.45
CA SER A 250 -3.35 -2.38 -7.10
C SER A 250 -4.47 -2.35 -6.09
N CYS A 251 -4.90 -1.15 -5.67
CA CYS A 251 -6.07 -1.01 -4.80
C CYS A 251 -7.39 -1.21 -5.56
N SER A 252 -8.50 -1.41 -4.82
CA SER A 252 -9.82 -1.67 -5.39
C SER A 252 -10.29 -0.60 -6.39
N ALA A 253 -10.03 0.68 -6.12
CA ALA A 253 -10.40 1.78 -7.00
C ALA A 253 -9.72 1.72 -8.39
N LYS A 254 -8.54 1.11 -8.50
CA LYS A 254 -7.88 0.89 -9.80
C LYS A 254 -8.58 -0.20 -10.64
N ILE A 255 -9.27 -1.15 -9.99
CA ILE A 255 -9.96 -2.25 -10.68
C ILE A 255 -11.03 -1.72 -11.63
N SER A 256 -11.77 -0.67 -11.23
CA SER A 256 -12.79 -0.03 -12.08
C SER A 256 -12.19 0.50 -13.38
N ILE A 257 -11.00 1.13 -13.31
CA ILE A 257 -10.28 1.61 -14.50
C ILE A 257 -9.86 0.43 -15.38
N TYR A 258 -9.32 -0.63 -14.78
CA TYR A 258 -8.90 -1.82 -15.53
C TYR A 258 -10.09 -2.49 -16.23
N ALA A 259 -11.21 -2.65 -15.52
CA ALA A 259 -12.43 -3.25 -16.07
C ALA A 259 -12.97 -2.44 -17.25
N PHE A 260 -13.01 -1.12 -17.13
CA PHE A 260 -13.50 -0.22 -18.17
C PHE A 260 -12.64 -0.30 -19.45
N PHE A 261 -11.32 -0.15 -19.33
CA PHE A 261 -10.43 -0.22 -20.48
C PHE A 261 -10.30 -1.62 -21.08
N THR A 262 -10.25 -2.67 -20.23
CA THR A 262 -10.14 -4.04 -20.74
C THR A 262 -11.43 -4.49 -21.44
N ALA A 263 -12.59 -3.98 -21.02
CA ALA A 263 -13.86 -4.23 -21.71
C ALA A 263 -13.87 -3.63 -23.12
N ALA A 264 -13.31 -2.43 -23.29
CA ALA A 264 -13.28 -1.73 -24.56
C ALA A 264 -12.20 -2.27 -25.51
N PHE A 265 -10.97 -2.43 -25.04
CA PHE A 265 -9.80 -2.70 -25.90
C PHE A 265 -9.33 -4.15 -25.93
N PHE A 266 -9.64 -4.97 -24.90
CA PHE A 266 -9.16 -6.34 -24.76
C PHE A 266 -10.29 -7.33 -24.42
N PRO A 267 -11.40 -7.37 -25.20
CA PRO A 267 -12.59 -8.14 -24.85
C PRO A 267 -12.36 -9.65 -24.74
N THR A 268 -11.44 -10.21 -25.53
CA THR A 268 -11.11 -11.64 -25.54
C THR A 268 -10.15 -12.05 -24.42
N HIS A 269 -9.35 -11.12 -23.90
CA HIS A 269 -8.27 -11.42 -22.93
C HIS A 269 -8.39 -10.59 -21.62
N ARG A 270 -9.60 -10.16 -21.25
CA ARG A 270 -9.84 -9.28 -20.08
C ARG A 270 -9.14 -9.76 -18.81
N ALA A 271 -9.37 -11.02 -18.44
CA ALA A 271 -8.79 -11.58 -17.22
C ALA A 271 -7.25 -11.62 -17.27
N LEU A 272 -6.69 -11.97 -18.43
CA LEU A 272 -5.24 -12.05 -18.61
C LEU A 272 -4.59 -10.67 -18.48
N VAL A 273 -5.16 -9.64 -19.10
CA VAL A 273 -4.67 -8.26 -19.00
C VAL A 273 -4.77 -7.75 -17.56
N MET A 274 -5.89 -8.01 -16.86
CA MET A 274 -6.03 -7.63 -15.46
C MET A 274 -4.98 -8.31 -14.58
N ILE A 275 -4.77 -9.61 -14.73
CA ILE A 275 -3.75 -10.36 -13.99
C ILE A 275 -2.35 -9.82 -14.31
N SER A 276 -2.05 -9.53 -15.57
CA SER A 276 -0.75 -8.98 -15.97
C SER A 276 -0.47 -7.62 -15.35
N LEU A 277 -1.50 -6.75 -15.21
CA LEU A 277 -1.36 -5.46 -14.52
C LEU A 277 -1.06 -5.66 -13.02
N TYR A 278 -1.71 -6.60 -12.34
CA TYR A 278 -1.40 -6.92 -10.94
C TYR A 278 0.04 -7.41 -10.78
N LEU A 279 0.45 -8.35 -11.63
CA LEU A 279 1.82 -8.88 -11.62
C LEU A 279 2.86 -7.81 -11.94
N LEU A 280 2.56 -6.93 -12.89
CA LEU A 280 3.42 -5.80 -13.24
C LEU A 280 3.61 -4.84 -12.05
N GLY A 281 2.53 -4.51 -11.33
CA GLY A 281 2.60 -3.68 -10.12
C GLY A 281 3.51 -4.30 -9.06
N ILE A 282 3.36 -5.60 -8.80
CA ILE A 282 4.22 -6.34 -7.86
C ILE A 282 5.68 -6.35 -8.35
N LEU A 283 5.92 -6.62 -9.63
CA LEU A 283 7.26 -6.66 -10.22
C LEU A 283 7.96 -5.30 -10.09
N ILE A 284 7.29 -4.22 -10.45
CA ILE A 284 7.84 -2.86 -10.33
C ILE A 284 8.06 -2.51 -8.86
N GLY A 285 7.17 -2.92 -7.96
CA GLY A 285 7.37 -2.79 -6.52
C GLY A 285 8.63 -3.50 -6.04
N ILE A 286 8.89 -4.72 -6.50
CA ILE A 286 10.13 -5.47 -6.18
C ILE A 286 11.37 -4.75 -6.73
N VAL A 287 11.33 -4.31 -7.99
CA VAL A 287 12.45 -3.56 -8.60
C VAL A 287 12.71 -2.26 -7.84
N ALA A 288 11.65 -1.50 -7.52
CA ALA A 288 11.76 -0.29 -6.71
C ALA A 288 12.36 -0.58 -5.32
N ALA A 289 11.96 -1.68 -4.67
CA ALA A 289 12.51 -2.11 -3.39
C ALA A 289 14.02 -2.39 -3.49
N LEU A 290 14.46 -3.11 -4.52
CA LEU A 290 15.87 -3.41 -4.75
C LEU A 290 16.69 -2.14 -5.00
N ILE A 291 16.18 -1.23 -5.83
CA ILE A 291 16.84 0.06 -6.11
C ILE A 291 16.94 0.90 -4.82
N MET A 292 15.86 0.99 -4.05
CA MET A 292 15.86 1.74 -2.80
C MET A 292 16.77 1.12 -1.73
N ASN A 293 16.83 -0.21 -1.66
CA ASN A 293 17.73 -0.92 -0.74
C ASN A 293 19.20 -0.67 -1.10
N TRP A 294 19.52 -0.59 -2.39
CA TRP A 294 20.88 -0.30 -2.85
C TRP A 294 21.29 1.17 -2.71
N SER A 295 20.35 2.09 -2.87
CA SER A 295 20.61 3.54 -2.90
C SER A 295 20.41 4.21 -1.54
N THR A 296 19.15 4.42 -1.15
CA THR A 296 18.75 5.32 -0.05
C THR A 296 18.62 4.59 1.29
N PHE A 297 18.15 3.34 1.26
CA PHE A 297 17.87 2.54 2.46
C PHE A 297 18.86 1.40 2.61
N ARG A 298 20.16 1.70 2.57
CA ARG A 298 21.23 0.72 2.76
C ARG A 298 21.16 0.13 4.18
N GLY A 299 21.39 -1.18 4.30
CA GLY A 299 21.43 -1.89 5.56
C GLY A 299 20.67 -3.21 5.51
N LYS A 300 20.91 -4.07 6.49
CA LYS A 300 20.22 -5.36 6.62
C LYS A 300 18.87 -5.14 7.33
N PRO A 301 17.78 -5.80 6.91
CA PRO A 301 16.50 -5.73 7.62
C PRO A 301 16.61 -6.33 9.01
N VAL A 302 15.84 -5.80 9.95
CA VAL A 302 15.82 -6.33 11.33
C VAL A 302 15.30 -7.77 11.29
N PRO A 303 15.97 -8.72 11.97
CA PRO A 303 15.51 -10.10 12.04
C PRO A 303 14.11 -10.19 12.62
N PHE A 304 13.27 -10.99 11.96
CA PHE A 304 11.93 -11.27 12.45
C PHE A 304 12.02 -12.42 13.46
N VAL A 305 12.11 -12.06 14.72
CA VAL A 305 12.04 -13.01 15.84
C VAL A 305 10.75 -12.76 16.56
N MET A 306 9.79 -13.65 16.43
CA MET A 306 8.49 -13.58 17.11
C MET A 306 7.99 -14.98 17.41
N GLU A 307 7.58 -15.20 18.66
CA GLU A 307 6.80 -16.38 19.01
C GLU A 307 5.44 -16.31 18.31
N LEU A 308 5.04 -17.43 17.67
CA LEU A 308 3.74 -17.51 17.03
C LEU A 308 2.65 -17.62 18.11
N PRO A 309 1.72 -16.66 18.20
CA PRO A 309 0.66 -16.72 19.21
C PRO A 309 -0.26 -17.91 18.93
N ASN A 310 -0.84 -18.52 19.96
CA ASN A 310 -1.84 -19.57 19.78
C ASN A 310 -3.06 -19.02 19.02
N TYR A 311 -3.68 -19.86 18.18
CA TYR A 311 -4.93 -19.49 17.53
C TYR A 311 -6.02 -19.30 18.57
N ARG A 312 -6.70 -18.18 18.46
CA ARG A 312 -7.86 -17.87 19.31
C ARG A 312 -9.02 -17.36 18.45
N LEU A 313 -10.23 -17.56 18.94
CA LEU A 313 -11.40 -16.96 18.29
C LEU A 313 -11.38 -15.45 18.48
N PRO A 314 -11.70 -14.67 17.43
CA PRO A 314 -11.72 -13.22 17.53
C PRO A 314 -12.80 -12.75 18.51
N SER A 315 -12.47 -11.74 19.31
CA SER A 315 -13.43 -11.10 20.21
C SER A 315 -14.33 -10.16 19.41
N LEU A 316 -15.62 -10.44 19.37
CA LEU A 316 -16.61 -9.60 18.68
C LEU A 316 -16.54 -8.14 19.14
N LYS A 317 -16.31 -7.90 20.43
CA LYS A 317 -16.17 -6.55 20.98
C LYS A 317 -14.94 -5.84 20.45
N SER A 318 -13.79 -6.51 20.41
CA SER A 318 -12.53 -5.94 19.88
C SER A 318 -12.65 -5.63 18.40
N VAL A 319 -13.21 -6.56 17.62
CA VAL A 319 -13.46 -6.37 16.18
C VAL A 319 -14.39 -5.17 15.94
N ALA A 320 -15.51 -5.08 16.67
CA ALA A 320 -16.46 -3.98 16.53
C ALA A 320 -15.84 -2.61 16.87
N LEU A 321 -15.04 -2.53 17.95
CA LEU A 321 -14.33 -1.30 18.32
C LEU A 321 -13.32 -0.90 17.25
N LEU A 322 -12.52 -1.85 16.76
CA LEU A 322 -11.55 -1.57 15.71
C LEU A 322 -12.23 -1.10 14.41
N LEU A 323 -13.33 -1.75 14.02
CA LEU A 323 -14.12 -1.33 12.87
C LEU A 323 -14.65 0.10 13.03
N TRP A 324 -15.17 0.42 14.20
CA TRP A 324 -15.67 1.78 14.48
C TRP A 324 -14.55 2.82 14.39
N GLU A 325 -13.39 2.55 14.98
CA GLU A 325 -12.24 3.45 14.87
C GLU A 325 -11.80 3.65 13.43
N LYS A 326 -11.70 2.57 12.64
CA LYS A 326 -11.30 2.65 11.22
C LYS A 326 -12.35 3.37 10.38
N ALA A 327 -13.65 3.09 10.59
CA ALA A 327 -14.73 3.78 9.91
C ALA A 327 -14.77 5.28 10.26
N LYS A 328 -14.61 5.63 11.54
CA LYS A 328 -14.53 7.01 12.00
C LYS A 328 -13.34 7.76 11.39
N ASP A 329 -12.15 7.16 11.42
CA ASP A 329 -10.94 7.73 10.82
C ASP A 329 -11.11 7.96 9.31
N PHE A 330 -11.75 7.03 8.61
CA PHE A 330 -12.04 7.17 7.18
C PHE A 330 -13.04 8.31 6.92
N LEU A 331 -14.15 8.34 7.65
CA LEU A 331 -15.16 9.41 7.54
C LEU A 331 -14.57 10.79 7.80
N GLN A 332 -13.78 10.95 8.86
CA GLN A 332 -13.13 12.23 9.17
C GLN A 332 -12.22 12.70 8.02
N ARG A 333 -11.48 11.78 7.39
CA ARG A 333 -10.62 12.12 6.24
C ARG A 333 -11.42 12.41 4.99
N ALA A 334 -12.48 11.63 4.74
CA ALA A 334 -13.40 11.87 3.63
C ALA A 334 -13.99 13.28 3.72
N PHE A 335 -14.52 13.66 4.88
CA PHE A 335 -15.11 14.99 5.07
C PHE A 335 -14.12 16.15 5.11
N THR A 336 -12.84 15.93 5.47
CA THR A 336 -11.87 17.04 5.52
C THR A 336 -11.11 17.20 4.21
N VAL A 337 -10.49 16.15 3.73
CA VAL A 337 -9.55 16.22 2.58
C VAL A 337 -10.29 16.06 1.26
N ILE A 338 -11.17 15.05 1.18
CA ILE A 338 -11.82 14.73 -0.10
C ILE A 338 -12.90 15.76 -0.41
N PHE A 339 -13.72 16.16 0.59
CA PHE A 339 -14.71 17.19 0.43
C PHE A 339 -14.12 18.51 -0.10
N LEU A 340 -13.00 18.98 0.50
CA LEU A 340 -12.34 20.19 0.01
C LEU A 340 -11.82 20.01 -1.43
N ALA A 341 -11.26 18.86 -1.71
CA ALA A 341 -10.73 18.55 -3.03
C ALA A 341 -11.83 18.46 -4.10
N THR A 342 -13.01 17.89 -3.77
CA THR A 342 -14.14 17.83 -4.71
C THR A 342 -14.71 19.21 -5.01
N ILE A 343 -14.79 20.10 -4.03
CA ILE A 343 -15.21 21.51 -4.26
C ILE A 343 -14.22 22.22 -5.18
N ILE A 344 -12.91 22.03 -4.97
CA ILE A 344 -11.87 22.63 -5.83
C ILE A 344 -12.01 22.12 -7.27
N ILE A 345 -12.20 20.82 -7.47
CA ILE A 345 -12.38 20.25 -8.82
C ILE A 345 -13.68 20.74 -9.46
N TRP A 346 -14.78 20.74 -8.72
CA TRP A 346 -16.03 21.30 -9.22
C TRP A 346 -15.83 22.75 -9.68
N PHE A 347 -15.16 23.59 -8.89
CA PHE A 347 -14.86 24.96 -9.25
C PHE A 347 -14.02 25.02 -10.55
N LEU A 348 -12.96 24.21 -10.66
CA LEU A 348 -12.12 24.17 -11.84
C LEU A 348 -12.84 23.64 -13.09
N GLN A 349 -13.87 22.80 -12.93
CA GLN A 349 -14.69 22.28 -14.03
C GLN A 349 -15.80 23.23 -14.46
N SER A 350 -16.34 24.02 -13.52
CA SER A 350 -17.52 24.84 -13.75
C SER A 350 -17.19 26.26 -14.23
N PHE A 351 -15.94 26.72 -14.07
CA PHE A 351 -15.57 28.10 -14.40
C PHE A 351 -14.45 28.19 -15.43
N ASP A 352 -14.52 29.27 -16.24
CA ASP A 352 -13.43 29.69 -17.16
C ASP A 352 -12.43 30.64 -16.45
N ILE A 353 -11.41 31.10 -17.19
CA ILE A 353 -10.41 32.07 -16.70
C ILE A 353 -11.04 33.40 -16.24
N ARG A 354 -12.22 33.76 -16.78
CA ARG A 354 -12.94 35.00 -16.45
C ARG A 354 -13.97 34.81 -15.33
N LEU A 355 -13.96 33.62 -14.72
CA LEU A 355 -14.94 33.23 -13.70
C LEU A 355 -16.40 33.21 -14.19
N ASN A 356 -16.61 33.02 -15.50
CA ASN A 356 -17.94 32.73 -16.03
C ASN A 356 -18.21 31.22 -15.92
N VAL A 357 -19.49 30.89 -15.74
CA VAL A 357 -19.93 29.49 -15.76
C VAL A 357 -19.82 28.95 -17.18
N VAL A 358 -19.18 27.81 -17.33
CA VAL A 358 -18.88 27.19 -18.61
C VAL A 358 -20.00 26.22 -18.99
N ALA A 359 -20.53 26.36 -20.21
CA ALA A 359 -21.49 25.42 -20.75
C ALA A 359 -20.83 24.16 -21.33
N ASP A 360 -19.60 24.29 -21.84
CA ASP A 360 -18.79 23.18 -22.38
C ASP A 360 -17.54 22.95 -21.50
N SER A 361 -17.39 21.73 -21.01
CA SER A 361 -16.25 21.32 -20.19
C SER A 361 -14.88 21.59 -20.85
N ALA A 362 -14.84 21.76 -22.19
CA ALA A 362 -13.63 22.08 -22.92
C ALA A 362 -13.06 23.47 -22.62
N ASP A 363 -13.89 24.41 -22.19
CA ASP A 363 -13.51 25.79 -21.89
C ASP A 363 -13.21 26.02 -20.39
N SER A 364 -13.30 24.98 -19.58
CA SER A 364 -13.07 25.03 -18.15
C SER A 364 -11.60 25.27 -17.78
N LEU A 365 -11.36 25.83 -16.59
CA LEU A 365 -10.03 25.98 -16.00
C LEU A 365 -9.30 24.62 -15.94
N LEU A 366 -10.03 23.56 -15.62
CA LEU A 366 -9.45 22.22 -15.56
C LEU A 366 -9.00 21.72 -16.93
N ALA A 367 -9.78 21.98 -17.98
CA ALA A 367 -9.39 21.66 -19.35
C ALA A 367 -8.14 22.44 -19.80
N LEU A 368 -8.02 23.70 -19.41
CA LEU A 368 -6.84 24.50 -19.67
C LEU A 368 -5.58 23.92 -19.02
N ILE A 369 -5.67 23.55 -17.73
CA ILE A 369 -4.59 22.85 -17.02
C ILE A 369 -4.28 21.53 -17.73
N GLY A 370 -5.30 20.79 -18.14
CA GLY A 370 -5.16 19.55 -18.90
C GLY A 370 -4.41 19.73 -20.21
N ARG A 371 -4.74 20.77 -20.98
CA ARG A 371 -4.03 21.12 -22.23
C ARG A 371 -2.56 21.48 -21.99
N TRP A 372 -2.26 22.15 -20.89
CA TRP A 372 -0.88 22.51 -20.54
C TRP A 372 -0.04 21.29 -20.14
N ILE A 373 -0.65 20.30 -19.48
CA ILE A 373 0.03 19.07 -19.03
C ILE A 373 0.05 18.00 -20.13
N ALA A 374 -0.93 17.97 -21.04
CA ALA A 374 -1.07 16.94 -22.08
C ALA A 374 0.21 16.65 -22.90
N PRO A 375 1.05 17.63 -23.27
CA PRO A 375 2.29 17.34 -24.00
C PRO A 375 3.26 16.42 -23.27
N VAL A 376 3.24 16.39 -21.94
CA VAL A 376 4.06 15.47 -21.13
C VAL A 376 3.73 14.00 -21.41
N PHE A 377 2.50 13.71 -21.82
CA PHE A 377 2.01 12.37 -22.14
C PHE A 377 2.17 11.99 -23.63
N ALA A 378 2.75 12.86 -24.46
CA ALA A 378 2.98 12.56 -25.88
C ALA A 378 3.81 11.29 -26.11
N PRO A 379 4.93 11.05 -25.40
CA PRO A 379 5.70 9.81 -25.53
C PRO A 379 4.97 8.54 -25.09
N LEU A 380 3.86 8.69 -24.33
CA LEU A 380 3.03 7.60 -23.85
C LEU A 380 1.86 7.29 -24.80
N GLY A 381 1.65 8.12 -25.84
CA GLY A 381 0.63 7.93 -26.86
C GLY A 381 -0.77 8.41 -26.48
N PHE A 382 -0.94 9.19 -25.39
CA PHE A 382 -2.22 9.76 -24.98
C PHE A 382 -2.09 11.27 -24.60
N ALA A 383 -1.57 12.07 -25.52
CA ALA A 383 -1.42 13.51 -25.36
C ALA A 383 -2.72 14.33 -25.50
N ASP A 384 -3.86 13.74 -25.21
CA ASP A 384 -5.15 14.43 -25.21
C ASP A 384 -5.39 15.09 -23.85
N TRP A 385 -5.86 16.34 -23.87
CA TRP A 385 -6.18 17.10 -22.67
C TRP A 385 -7.22 16.40 -21.77
N ARG A 386 -8.15 15.64 -22.38
CA ARG A 386 -9.17 14.86 -21.67
C ARG A 386 -8.53 13.76 -20.82
N CYS A 387 -7.48 13.13 -21.34
CA CYS A 387 -6.70 12.16 -20.56
C CYS A 387 -5.99 12.84 -19.39
N ALA A 388 -5.34 13.97 -19.61
CA ALA A 388 -4.67 14.72 -18.55
C ALA A 388 -5.68 15.19 -17.47
N THR A 389 -6.83 15.71 -17.87
CA THR A 389 -7.92 16.13 -16.99
C THR A 389 -8.44 14.96 -16.15
N SER A 390 -8.66 13.79 -16.76
CA SER A 390 -9.11 12.60 -16.03
C SER A 390 -8.06 12.09 -15.02
N LEU A 391 -6.79 12.19 -15.33
CA LEU A 391 -5.71 11.84 -14.39
C LEU A 391 -5.61 12.81 -13.22
N ILE A 392 -5.89 14.10 -13.43
CA ILE A 392 -5.97 15.10 -12.35
C ILE A 392 -7.16 14.79 -11.43
N SER A 393 -8.34 14.53 -11.99
CA SER A 393 -9.51 14.09 -11.21
C SER A 393 -9.22 12.78 -10.46
N GLY A 394 -8.56 11.84 -11.11
CA GLY A 394 -8.12 10.57 -10.53
C GLY A 394 -7.03 10.70 -9.46
N PHE A 395 -6.38 11.83 -9.33
CA PHE A 395 -5.52 12.10 -8.18
C PHE A 395 -6.34 12.34 -6.90
N ILE A 396 -7.54 12.87 -7.01
CA ILE A 396 -8.44 13.02 -5.86
C ILE A 396 -9.01 11.66 -5.47
N ALA A 397 -9.68 11.00 -6.43
CA ALA A 397 -10.27 9.69 -6.26
C ALA A 397 -10.04 8.88 -7.55
N LYS A 398 -9.43 7.72 -7.43
CA LYS A 398 -9.01 6.93 -8.62
C LYS A 398 -10.18 6.52 -9.52
N GLU A 399 -11.31 6.23 -8.94
CA GLU A 399 -12.55 5.92 -9.65
C GLU A 399 -13.04 7.07 -10.55
N SER A 400 -12.75 8.31 -10.19
CA SER A 400 -13.16 9.49 -10.98
C SER A 400 -12.45 9.57 -12.35
N VAL A 401 -11.41 8.78 -12.60
CA VAL A 401 -10.79 8.68 -13.92
C VAL A 401 -11.81 8.25 -14.96
N VAL A 402 -12.58 7.22 -14.66
CA VAL A 402 -13.58 6.64 -15.60
C VAL A 402 -14.72 7.61 -15.82
N SER A 403 -15.35 8.09 -14.72
CA SER A 403 -16.48 9.00 -14.83
C SER A 403 -16.12 10.32 -15.52
N THR A 404 -14.93 10.87 -15.25
CA THR A 404 -14.46 12.06 -15.96
C THR A 404 -14.24 11.80 -17.45
N LEU A 405 -13.66 10.64 -17.83
CA LEU A 405 -13.51 10.27 -19.23
C LEU A 405 -14.84 10.11 -19.94
N GLU A 406 -15.82 9.45 -19.32
CA GLU A 406 -17.17 9.27 -19.86
C GLU A 406 -17.87 10.61 -20.11
N VAL A 407 -17.81 11.52 -19.16
CA VAL A 407 -18.36 12.87 -19.30
C VAL A 407 -17.67 13.63 -20.43
N LEU A 408 -16.32 13.63 -20.48
CA LEU A 408 -15.56 14.36 -21.49
C LEU A 408 -15.66 13.74 -22.89
N LEU A 409 -16.04 12.48 -23.00
CA LEU A 409 -16.32 11.82 -24.28
C LEU A 409 -17.71 12.17 -24.83
N GLY A 410 -18.64 12.62 -23.98
CA GLY A 410 -20.01 12.97 -24.41
C GLY A 410 -20.74 11.85 -25.14
N GLY A 411 -20.50 10.60 -24.74
CA GLY A 411 -21.06 9.41 -25.40
C GLY A 411 -20.26 8.88 -26.60
N ALA A 412 -19.16 9.53 -26.97
CA ALA A 412 -18.28 8.99 -28.01
C ALA A 412 -17.53 7.75 -27.52
N PRO A 413 -17.28 6.76 -28.36
CA PRO A 413 -16.57 5.55 -27.95
C PRO A 413 -15.09 5.83 -27.64
N LEU A 414 -14.50 5.09 -26.70
CA LEU A 414 -13.11 5.23 -26.27
C LEU A 414 -12.07 5.13 -27.39
N PHE A 415 -12.38 4.40 -28.47
CA PHE A 415 -11.42 4.25 -29.60
C PHE A 415 -11.22 5.54 -30.41
N THR A 416 -12.01 6.59 -30.15
CA THR A 416 -11.77 7.92 -30.73
C THR A 416 -10.56 8.62 -30.12
N MET A 417 -10.21 8.24 -28.89
CA MET A 417 -9.10 8.82 -28.13
C MET A 417 -7.91 7.87 -27.96
N PHE A 418 -8.18 6.58 -27.84
CA PHE A 418 -7.16 5.59 -27.54
C PHE A 418 -7.07 4.54 -28.65
N THR A 419 -5.84 4.16 -28.95
CA THR A 419 -5.53 2.90 -29.63
C THR A 419 -5.26 1.81 -28.61
N ASN A 420 -5.26 0.53 -28.99
CA ASN A 420 -4.91 -0.58 -28.09
C ASN A 420 -3.56 -0.34 -27.38
N ARG A 421 -2.61 0.23 -28.10
CA ARG A 421 -1.28 0.57 -27.63
C ARG A 421 -1.29 1.69 -26.58
N SER A 422 -1.98 2.80 -26.84
CA SER A 422 -2.09 3.91 -25.89
C SER A 422 -2.97 3.57 -24.70
N ALA A 423 -3.99 2.71 -24.87
CA ALA A 423 -4.82 2.19 -23.79
C ALA A 423 -3.99 1.33 -22.81
N ALA A 424 -3.13 0.44 -23.31
CA ALA A 424 -2.23 -0.35 -22.46
C ALA A 424 -1.24 0.56 -21.70
N SER A 425 -0.67 1.57 -22.37
CA SER A 425 0.21 2.57 -21.74
C SER A 425 -0.52 3.36 -20.65
N PHE A 426 -1.74 3.81 -20.91
CA PHE A 426 -2.59 4.52 -19.94
C PHE A 426 -2.92 3.66 -18.73
N LEU A 427 -3.24 2.37 -18.93
CA LEU A 427 -3.46 1.41 -17.85
C LEU A 427 -2.22 1.26 -16.95
N VAL A 428 -1.04 1.15 -17.55
CA VAL A 428 0.22 1.04 -16.79
C VAL A 428 0.54 2.35 -16.06
N PHE A 429 0.29 3.49 -16.68
CA PHE A 429 0.44 4.78 -16.00
C PHE A 429 -0.51 4.90 -14.81
N THR A 430 -1.79 4.59 -15.00
CA THR A 430 -2.80 4.66 -13.91
C THR A 430 -2.54 3.66 -12.79
N LEU A 431 -1.92 2.51 -13.10
CA LEU A 431 -1.46 1.55 -12.12
C LEU A 431 -0.41 2.15 -11.18
N LEU A 432 0.58 2.86 -11.71
CA LEU A 432 1.84 3.19 -11.03
C LEU A 432 1.93 4.64 -10.53
N TYR A 433 1.17 5.59 -11.15
CA TYR A 433 1.27 6.98 -10.75
C TYR A 433 0.76 7.20 -9.33
N THR A 434 1.08 8.36 -8.77
CA THR A 434 0.78 8.72 -7.38
C THR A 434 -0.59 8.23 -6.89
N PRO A 435 -0.71 7.74 -5.65
CA PRO A 435 -1.98 7.32 -5.09
C PRO A 435 -2.94 8.53 -4.92
N CYS A 436 -4.18 8.26 -4.49
CA CYS A 436 -5.17 9.30 -4.24
C CYS A 436 -4.69 10.31 -3.17
N ILE A 437 -5.29 11.50 -3.17
CA ILE A 437 -4.93 12.60 -2.25
C ILE A 437 -4.99 12.18 -0.78
N ALA A 438 -5.94 11.31 -0.41
CA ALA A 438 -6.06 10.76 0.94
C ALA A 438 -4.83 9.91 1.34
N ALA A 439 -4.28 9.14 0.41
CA ALA A 439 -3.06 8.37 0.65
C ALA A 439 -1.84 9.29 0.74
N VAL A 440 -1.73 10.32 -0.12
CA VAL A 440 -0.66 11.32 -0.06
C VAL A 440 -0.70 12.09 1.27
N ALA A 441 -1.89 12.50 1.73
CA ALA A 441 -2.05 13.12 3.04
C ALA A 441 -1.60 12.19 4.19
N THR A 442 -1.86 10.90 4.05
CA THR A 442 -1.40 9.89 5.02
C THR A 442 0.12 9.72 4.97
N ILE A 443 0.73 9.65 3.77
CA ILE A 443 2.19 9.64 3.60
C ILE A 443 2.81 10.86 4.27
N ARG A 444 2.25 12.06 4.06
CA ARG A 444 2.73 13.29 4.70
C ARG A 444 2.73 13.18 6.23
N ARG A 445 1.67 12.62 6.79
CA ARG A 445 1.55 12.42 8.24
C ARG A 445 2.62 11.44 8.77
N GLU A 446 2.88 10.34 8.05
CA GLU A 446 3.86 9.33 8.46
C GLU A 446 5.32 9.79 8.26
N PHE A 447 5.59 10.60 7.24
CA PHE A 447 6.93 11.17 7.01
C PHE A 447 7.22 12.46 7.81
N GLY A 448 6.18 13.14 8.32
CA GLY A 448 6.29 14.40 9.05
C GLY A 448 6.85 15.57 8.23
N SER A 449 6.96 15.46 6.90
CA SER A 449 7.59 16.46 6.02
C SER A 449 6.86 16.56 4.69
N THR A 450 6.42 17.76 4.34
CA THR A 450 5.77 18.05 3.04
C THR A 450 6.75 17.87 1.87
N LEU A 451 8.01 18.31 2.04
CA LEU A 451 9.03 18.21 0.98
C LEU A 451 9.34 16.76 0.62
N LYS A 452 9.47 15.87 1.64
CA LYS A 452 9.66 14.43 1.41
C LYS A 452 8.46 13.81 0.69
N THR A 453 7.25 14.23 1.05
CA THR A 453 6.02 13.75 0.42
C THR A 453 5.94 14.16 -1.05
N ILE A 454 6.29 15.40 -1.38
CA ILE A 454 6.37 15.87 -2.77
C ILE A 454 7.41 15.03 -3.54
N GLY A 455 8.58 14.77 -2.95
CA GLY A 455 9.59 13.90 -3.55
C GLY A 455 9.08 12.49 -3.84
N VAL A 456 8.26 11.91 -2.94
CA VAL A 456 7.61 10.61 -3.16
C VAL A 456 6.63 10.65 -4.32
N VAL A 457 5.77 11.67 -4.39
CA VAL A 457 4.80 11.85 -5.48
C VAL A 457 5.52 11.97 -6.82
N LEU A 458 6.55 12.81 -6.90
CA LEU A 458 7.35 12.99 -8.12
C LEU A 458 8.05 11.69 -8.53
N MET A 459 8.66 10.98 -7.59
CA MET A 459 9.29 9.68 -7.85
C MET A 459 8.29 8.67 -8.44
N GLN A 460 7.10 8.56 -7.86
CA GLN A 460 6.06 7.66 -8.34
C GLN A 460 5.55 8.04 -9.72
N CYS A 461 5.35 9.32 -9.99
CA CYS A 461 4.99 9.81 -11.34
C CYS A 461 6.10 9.52 -12.37
N CYS A 462 7.37 9.70 -12.01
CA CYS A 462 8.50 9.36 -12.89
C CYS A 462 8.56 7.86 -13.20
N VAL A 463 8.40 6.99 -12.19
CA VAL A 463 8.36 5.53 -12.38
C VAL A 463 7.20 5.14 -13.29
N ALA A 464 6.00 5.72 -13.05
CA ALA A 464 4.82 5.48 -13.87
C ALA A 464 5.06 5.90 -15.32
N TRP A 465 5.67 7.07 -15.54
CA TRP A 465 5.96 7.61 -16.86
C TRP A 465 6.96 6.72 -17.63
N ILE A 466 8.05 6.30 -16.97
CA ILE A 466 9.06 5.42 -17.57
C ILE A 466 8.44 4.06 -17.93
N ALA A 467 7.69 3.46 -17.02
CA ALA A 467 7.07 2.15 -17.24
C ALA A 467 6.00 2.20 -18.35
N ALA A 468 5.15 3.23 -18.36
CA ALA A 468 4.13 3.42 -19.40
C ALA A 468 4.76 3.69 -20.78
N SER A 469 5.83 4.50 -20.84
CA SER A 469 6.60 4.74 -22.06
C SER A 469 7.23 3.45 -22.59
N ALA A 470 7.81 2.63 -21.72
CA ALA A 470 8.36 1.33 -22.10
C ALA A 470 7.29 0.39 -22.68
N VAL A 471 6.10 0.33 -22.04
CA VAL A 471 4.98 -0.49 -22.55
C VAL A 471 4.49 0.06 -23.89
N TYR A 472 4.38 1.37 -24.04
CA TYR A 472 4.01 1.99 -25.30
C TYR A 472 5.00 1.63 -26.42
N ALA A 473 6.30 1.66 -26.14
CA ALA A 473 7.33 1.29 -27.11
C ALA A 473 7.25 -0.22 -27.47
N LEU A 474 7.15 -1.09 -26.46
CA LEU A 474 7.06 -2.55 -26.65
C LEU A 474 5.84 -2.96 -27.49
N MET A 475 4.65 -2.41 -27.19
CA MET A 475 3.43 -2.62 -27.97
C MET A 475 3.49 -2.06 -29.40
N GLY A 476 4.52 -1.33 -29.75
CA GLY A 476 4.75 -0.84 -31.10
C GLY A 476 5.67 -1.71 -31.94
N ILE A 477 6.35 -2.65 -31.30
CA ILE A 477 7.26 -3.61 -31.94
C ILE A 477 6.52 -4.94 -32.19
N LEU A 478 5.54 -5.24 -31.35
CA LEU A 478 4.61 -6.39 -31.48
C LEU A 478 3.47 -6.08 -32.45
#